data_68ea6ea955c05753d12619563a9e3ea9
#
_entry.id   68ea6ea955c05753d12619563a9e3ea9
#
_cell.length_a   1.000
_cell.length_b   1.000
_cell.length_c   1.000
_cell.angle_alpha   90.00
_cell.angle_beta   90.00
_cell.angle_gamma   90.00
#
_symmetry.space_group_name_H-M   'P 1'
#
loop_
_entity.id
_entity.type
_entity.pdbx_description
1 polymer ?
#
loop_
_entity_poly.entity_id
_entity_poly.type
_entity_poly.pdbx_seq_one_letter_code
_entity_poly.pdbx_strand_id
1 'polypeptide(L)'
;MADYIVRATAANSQIRAFAATTRDLVEYARAAHNTSPVATAALGRLLTAGSMMGVMMKGDKDLLTLQVKAGGPLEGITVTADSKGNVKGYVGNPNVILHANDKGKLDVAGAVGVGFMNVIKDMGLKEPYVGQTVLQTSEIAEDLTYYFATSEQVPSSVGLGVLMEKDNTVKQAGGFIIQLMPFTEEKVISRLEENLKNVTSVTTMLEEGHTPQSLLETLLNGFDIEINETIPTQFYCNCSKDRVERALISVGRKELQDMIDEGKEIEMNCHFCNRNYTFSVEEMKNILKRGKRG
;
A
#
# COMPACT_ATOMS: atom_id res chain seq x y z
N MET A 1 -14.53 14.01 1.15
CA MET A 1 -14.75 13.43 -0.21
C MET A 1 -14.30 11.98 -0.13
N ALA A 2 -14.93 11.07 -0.85
CA ALA A 2 -14.46 9.68 -0.89
C ALA A 2 -13.09 9.61 -1.58
N ASP A 3 -12.26 8.67 -1.18
CA ASP A 3 -10.94 8.45 -1.77
C ASP A 3 -11.05 7.89 -3.18
N TYR A 4 -10.17 8.35 -4.06
CA TYR A 4 -10.13 7.90 -5.45
C TYR A 4 -8.76 8.12 -6.10
N ILE A 5 -8.55 7.39 -7.19
CA ILE A 5 -7.35 7.45 -8.03
C ILE A 5 -7.75 8.06 -9.36
N VAL A 6 -6.93 8.94 -9.90
CA VAL A 6 -7.02 9.43 -11.28
C VAL A 6 -5.87 8.82 -12.07
N ARG A 7 -6.21 8.25 -13.23
CA ARG A 7 -5.27 7.84 -14.27
C ARG A 7 -5.29 8.85 -15.40
N ALA A 8 -4.14 9.31 -15.81
CA ALA A 8 -4.00 10.27 -16.90
C ALA A 8 -2.82 9.94 -17.80
N THR A 9 -2.86 10.48 -19.01
CA THR A 9 -1.74 10.58 -19.93
C THR A 9 -1.48 12.04 -20.25
N ALA A 10 -0.24 12.37 -20.65
CA ALA A 10 0.12 13.71 -21.06
C ALA A 10 1.22 13.68 -22.13
N ALA A 11 1.45 14.84 -22.78
CA ALA A 11 2.46 15.01 -23.81
C ALA A 11 2.32 13.96 -24.95
N ASN A 12 1.12 13.81 -25.52
CA ASN A 12 0.82 12.81 -26.55
C ASN A 12 1.16 11.38 -26.09
N SER A 13 0.73 11.01 -24.90
CA SER A 13 0.96 9.70 -24.26
C SER A 13 2.43 9.37 -23.97
N GLN A 14 3.34 10.34 -23.99
CA GLN A 14 4.73 10.15 -23.57
C GLN A 14 4.87 10.10 -22.05
N ILE A 15 3.88 10.58 -21.32
CA ILE A 15 3.79 10.50 -19.84
C ILE A 15 2.54 9.72 -19.47
N ARG A 16 2.68 8.78 -18.55
CA ARG A 16 1.58 8.14 -17.83
C ARG A 16 1.62 8.58 -16.38
N ALA A 17 0.50 8.99 -15.82
CA ALA A 17 0.43 9.52 -14.48
C ALA A 17 -0.76 8.95 -13.69
N PHE A 18 -0.55 8.81 -12.39
CA PHE A 18 -1.56 8.44 -11.41
C PHE A 18 -1.46 9.40 -10.23
N ALA A 19 -2.58 9.83 -9.71
CA ALA A 19 -2.65 10.53 -8.44
C ALA A 19 -3.83 10.02 -7.62
N ALA A 20 -3.71 10.06 -6.30
CA ALA A 20 -4.74 9.55 -5.40
C ALA A 20 -4.86 10.41 -4.15
N THR A 21 -6.11 10.52 -3.65
CA THR A 21 -6.39 10.79 -2.24
C THR A 21 -6.69 9.48 -1.54
N THR A 22 -6.17 9.31 -0.32
CA THR A 22 -6.27 8.05 0.44
C THR A 22 -6.47 8.30 1.94
N ARG A 23 -7.04 9.45 2.30
CA ARG A 23 -7.23 9.83 3.70
C ARG A 23 -8.09 8.84 4.47
N ASP A 24 -9.26 8.52 3.94
CA ASP A 24 -10.23 7.65 4.62
C ASP A 24 -9.76 6.20 4.66
N LEU A 25 -9.08 5.77 3.58
CA LEU A 25 -8.43 4.47 3.47
C LEU A 25 -7.33 4.29 4.53
N VAL A 26 -6.44 5.29 4.68
CA VAL A 26 -5.34 5.24 5.66
C VAL A 26 -5.87 5.38 7.09
N GLU A 27 -6.89 6.22 7.32
CA GLU A 27 -7.54 6.34 8.62
C GLU A 27 -8.21 5.01 9.04
N TYR A 28 -8.84 4.31 8.09
CA TYR A 28 -9.39 2.99 8.38
C TYR A 28 -8.29 2.01 8.83
N ALA A 29 -7.14 1.98 8.13
CA ALA A 29 -6.01 1.13 8.51
C ALA A 29 -5.45 1.52 9.89
N ARG A 30 -5.29 2.83 10.15
CA ARG A 30 -4.84 3.36 11.45
C ARG A 30 -5.77 2.89 12.58
N ALA A 31 -7.06 3.06 12.40
CA ALA A 31 -8.04 2.70 13.41
C ALA A 31 -8.11 1.18 13.64
N ALA A 32 -8.07 0.39 12.56
CA ALA A 32 -8.14 -1.07 12.63
C ALA A 32 -6.94 -1.68 13.36
N HIS A 33 -5.73 -1.12 13.17
CA HIS A 33 -4.50 -1.60 13.77
C HIS A 33 -4.03 -0.76 14.97
N ASN A 34 -4.72 0.33 15.27
CA ASN A 34 -4.35 1.31 16.32
C ASN A 34 -2.87 1.75 16.19
N THR A 35 -2.47 2.10 14.97
CA THR A 35 -1.08 2.45 14.68
C THR A 35 -0.68 3.80 15.26
N SER A 36 0.57 3.90 15.73
CA SER A 36 1.22 5.16 16.12
C SER A 36 1.37 6.11 14.91
N PRO A 37 1.63 7.40 15.11
CA PRO A 37 1.77 8.35 14.00
C PRO A 37 2.80 7.93 12.94
N VAL A 38 3.99 7.48 13.36
CA VAL A 38 5.05 7.07 12.41
C VAL A 38 4.70 5.76 11.70
N ALA A 39 4.09 4.80 12.40
CA ALA A 39 3.61 3.56 11.80
C ALA A 39 2.47 3.82 10.79
N THR A 40 1.56 4.76 11.12
CA THR A 40 0.50 5.21 10.21
C THR A 40 1.10 5.86 8.96
N ALA A 41 2.10 6.73 9.12
CA ALA A 41 2.75 7.39 7.99
C ALA A 41 3.43 6.38 7.06
N ALA A 42 4.16 5.42 7.59
CA ALA A 42 4.83 4.38 6.81
C ALA A 42 3.82 3.46 6.09
N LEU A 43 2.84 2.93 6.84
CA LEU A 43 1.79 2.07 6.28
C LEU A 43 0.95 2.82 5.23
N GLY A 44 0.55 4.05 5.53
CA GLY A 44 -0.30 4.86 4.65
C GLY A 44 0.39 5.22 3.33
N ARG A 45 1.70 5.53 3.35
CA ARG A 45 2.47 5.72 2.11
C ARG A 45 2.47 4.45 1.26
N LEU A 46 2.72 3.29 1.85
CA LEU A 46 2.74 2.04 1.10
C LEU A 46 1.33 1.62 0.62
N LEU A 47 0.26 1.87 1.40
CA LEU A 47 -1.13 1.67 0.99
C LEU A 47 -1.48 2.56 -0.21
N THR A 48 -1.11 3.85 -0.18
CA THR A 48 -1.31 4.79 -1.28
C THR A 48 -0.59 4.34 -2.55
N ALA A 49 0.68 3.95 -2.43
CA ALA A 49 1.43 3.39 -3.55
C ALA A 49 0.78 2.11 -4.07
N GLY A 50 0.41 1.19 -3.17
CA GLY A 50 -0.24 -0.07 -3.49
C GLY A 50 -1.55 0.13 -4.25
N SER A 51 -2.38 1.08 -3.84
CA SER A 51 -3.65 1.39 -4.52
C SER A 51 -3.42 1.85 -5.98
N MET A 52 -2.48 2.78 -6.20
CA MET A 52 -2.12 3.25 -7.54
C MET A 52 -1.45 2.16 -8.40
N MET A 53 -0.53 1.38 -7.81
CA MET A 53 0.13 0.27 -8.52
C MET A 53 -0.82 -0.90 -8.80
N GLY A 54 -1.79 -1.14 -7.93
CA GLY A 54 -2.83 -2.16 -8.14
C GLY A 54 -3.64 -1.90 -9.40
N VAL A 55 -4.09 -0.67 -9.61
CA VAL A 55 -4.86 -0.30 -10.82
C VAL A 55 -4.01 -0.25 -12.10
N MET A 56 -2.69 -0.42 -12.00
CA MET A 56 -1.82 -0.64 -13.17
C MET A 56 -1.90 -2.09 -13.68
N MET A 57 -2.37 -3.02 -12.84
CA MET A 57 -2.60 -4.42 -13.23
C MET A 57 -3.75 -4.49 -14.23
N LYS A 58 -3.71 -5.47 -15.14
CA LYS A 58 -4.65 -5.55 -16.28
C LYS A 58 -5.78 -6.55 -16.06
N GLY A 59 -5.51 -7.61 -15.33
CA GLY A 59 -6.46 -8.69 -15.11
C GLY A 59 -7.35 -8.46 -13.88
N ASP A 60 -8.63 -8.76 -14.00
CA ASP A 60 -9.62 -8.62 -12.90
C ASP A 60 -9.30 -9.42 -11.63
N LYS A 61 -8.45 -10.43 -11.75
CA LYS A 61 -8.02 -11.30 -10.66
C LYS A 61 -6.56 -11.07 -10.25
N ASP A 62 -5.89 -10.16 -10.94
CA ASP A 62 -4.50 -9.85 -10.63
C ASP A 62 -4.39 -9.27 -9.23
N LEU A 63 -3.35 -9.67 -8.52
CA LEU A 63 -3.03 -9.18 -7.18
C LEU A 63 -1.60 -8.66 -7.13
N LEU A 64 -1.46 -7.47 -6.59
CA LEU A 64 -0.18 -6.88 -6.24
C LEU A 64 0.07 -7.06 -4.76
N THR A 65 1.27 -7.50 -4.37
CA THR A 65 1.73 -7.44 -2.98
C THR A 65 3.03 -6.66 -2.89
N LEU A 66 3.05 -5.64 -2.06
CA LEU A 66 4.22 -4.87 -1.68
C LEU A 66 4.66 -5.30 -0.29
N GLN A 67 5.92 -5.69 -0.14
CA GLN A 67 6.48 -6.06 1.16
C GLN A 67 7.76 -5.27 1.41
N VAL A 68 7.79 -4.55 2.50
CA VAL A 68 9.01 -3.96 3.05
C VAL A 68 9.50 -4.90 4.15
N LYS A 69 10.67 -5.51 3.93
CA LYS A 69 11.37 -6.37 4.89
C LYS A 69 12.63 -5.65 5.33
N ALA A 70 12.57 -5.06 6.51
CA ALA A 70 13.64 -4.21 7.01
C ALA A 70 13.84 -4.40 8.51
N GLY A 71 15.03 -4.02 8.99
CA GLY A 71 15.45 -4.25 10.38
C GLY A 71 15.05 -3.16 11.36
N GLY A 72 14.23 -2.19 10.94
CA GLY A 72 13.75 -1.14 11.83
C GLY A 72 12.63 -1.59 12.78
N PRO A 73 12.27 -0.75 13.75
CA PRO A 73 11.33 -1.10 14.82
C PRO A 73 9.88 -1.36 14.32
N LEU A 74 9.54 -1.02 13.06
CA LEU A 74 8.25 -1.37 12.44
C LEU A 74 8.10 -2.86 12.13
N GLU A 75 9.20 -3.63 12.12
CA GLU A 75 9.20 -5.08 11.83
C GLU A 75 8.58 -5.41 10.46
N GLY A 76 8.70 -4.48 9.51
CA GLY A 76 8.22 -4.63 8.14
C GLY A 76 6.78 -4.16 7.91
N ILE A 77 6.44 -4.07 6.62
CA ILE A 77 5.11 -3.63 6.15
C ILE A 77 4.68 -4.56 5.01
N THR A 78 3.43 -4.99 5.02
CA THR A 78 2.85 -5.76 3.91
C THR A 78 1.55 -5.10 3.45
N VAL A 79 1.46 -4.86 2.14
CA VAL A 79 0.27 -4.30 1.48
C VAL A 79 -0.10 -5.17 0.31
N THR A 80 -1.40 -5.44 0.13
CA THR A 80 -1.94 -6.15 -1.03
C THR A 80 -3.03 -5.31 -1.68
N ALA A 81 -2.97 -5.16 -2.99
CA ALA A 81 -3.93 -4.38 -3.79
C ALA A 81 -4.41 -5.17 -5.00
N ASP A 82 -5.61 -4.87 -5.49
CA ASP A 82 -6.18 -5.40 -6.72
C ASP A 82 -6.30 -4.33 -7.82
N SER A 83 -6.71 -4.76 -9.01
CA SER A 83 -6.91 -3.86 -10.16
C SER A 83 -8.12 -2.94 -10.06
N LYS A 84 -8.92 -3.07 -8.99
CA LYS A 84 -10.18 -2.32 -8.80
C LYS A 84 -10.06 -1.20 -7.76
N GLY A 85 -8.84 -0.90 -7.30
CA GLY A 85 -8.58 0.12 -6.30
C GLY A 85 -8.79 -0.33 -4.86
N ASN A 86 -9.04 -1.62 -4.61
CA ASN A 86 -9.09 -2.14 -3.25
C ASN A 86 -7.68 -2.42 -2.75
N VAL A 87 -7.40 -1.99 -1.52
CA VAL A 87 -6.10 -2.23 -0.88
C VAL A 87 -6.28 -2.59 0.59
N LYS A 88 -5.36 -3.36 1.12
CA LYS A 88 -5.26 -3.72 2.53
C LYS A 88 -3.80 -3.90 2.92
N GLY A 89 -3.49 -3.69 4.18
CA GLY A 89 -2.11 -3.85 4.64
C GLY A 89 -1.98 -3.74 6.15
N TYR A 90 -0.80 -4.06 6.64
CA TYR A 90 -0.45 -3.99 8.05
C TYR A 90 1.06 -3.76 8.23
N VAL A 91 1.45 -3.35 9.43
CA VAL A 91 2.83 -3.30 9.91
C VAL A 91 3.07 -4.40 10.93
N GLY A 92 4.31 -4.87 11.07
CA GLY A 92 4.67 -5.87 12.08
C GLY A 92 4.48 -5.34 13.49
N ASN A 93 4.99 -4.13 13.77
CA ASN A 93 4.81 -3.45 15.06
C ASN A 93 4.06 -2.12 14.87
N PRO A 94 2.79 -2.02 15.30
CA PRO A 94 2.00 -0.80 15.15
C PRO A 94 2.32 0.28 16.20
N ASN A 95 3.05 -0.05 17.27
CA ASN A 95 3.22 0.81 18.45
C ASN A 95 4.57 1.57 18.48
N VAL A 96 5.23 1.69 17.34
CA VAL A 96 6.54 2.35 17.25
C VAL A 96 6.41 3.84 17.57
N ILE A 97 7.23 4.34 18.48
CA ILE A 97 7.34 5.76 18.80
C ILE A 97 8.80 6.19 18.59
N LEU A 98 9.00 7.18 17.72
CA LEU A 98 10.29 7.79 17.47
C LEU A 98 10.20 9.30 17.60
N HIS A 99 11.33 9.93 17.91
CA HIS A 99 11.45 11.38 17.83
C HIS A 99 11.31 11.84 16.38
N ALA A 100 10.90 13.09 16.20
CA ALA A 100 10.90 13.69 14.87
C ALA A 100 12.34 13.70 14.29
N ASN A 101 12.45 13.56 12.97
CA ASN A 101 13.72 13.67 12.28
C ASN A 101 14.24 15.13 12.29
N ASP A 102 15.45 15.37 11.78
CA ASP A 102 16.12 16.68 11.75
C ASP A 102 15.31 17.77 11.01
N LYS A 103 14.31 17.37 10.21
CA LYS A 103 13.39 18.28 9.51
C LYS A 103 12.09 18.52 10.29
N GLY A 104 11.98 18.03 11.53
CA GLY A 104 10.79 18.14 12.36
C GLY A 104 9.60 17.29 11.87
N LYS A 105 9.84 16.27 11.03
CA LYS A 105 8.83 15.36 10.48
C LYS A 105 8.89 14.00 11.16
N LEU A 106 7.84 13.20 11.01
CA LEU A 106 7.84 11.80 11.44
C LEU A 106 9.01 11.05 10.78
N ASP A 107 9.81 10.37 11.59
CA ASP A 107 11.00 9.63 11.12
C ASP A 107 10.60 8.26 10.55
N VAL A 108 10.05 8.28 9.35
CA VAL A 108 9.64 7.06 8.65
C VAL A 108 10.86 6.20 8.29
N ALA A 109 11.94 6.82 7.86
CA ALA A 109 13.17 6.12 7.51
C ALA A 109 13.76 5.37 8.71
N GLY A 110 13.84 6.00 9.87
CA GLY A 110 14.28 5.36 11.11
C GLY A 110 13.33 4.25 11.58
N ALA A 111 12.02 4.42 11.37
CA ALA A 111 11.04 3.41 11.73
C ALA A 111 11.12 2.16 10.82
N VAL A 112 11.33 2.33 9.53
CA VAL A 112 11.47 1.25 8.54
C VAL A 112 12.84 0.58 8.66
N GLY A 113 13.92 1.36 8.70
CA GLY A 113 15.28 0.85 8.74
C GLY A 113 15.79 0.30 7.41
N VAL A 114 17.00 -0.27 7.44
CA VAL A 114 17.65 -0.85 6.26
C VAL A 114 17.04 -2.20 5.89
N GLY A 115 16.83 -2.45 4.61
CA GLY A 115 16.24 -3.71 4.15
C GLY A 115 15.93 -3.74 2.67
N PHE A 116 14.88 -4.46 2.31
CA PHE A 116 14.46 -4.74 0.94
C PHE A 116 12.98 -4.43 0.74
N MET A 117 12.66 -3.98 -0.46
CA MET A 117 11.29 -3.93 -0.96
C MET A 117 11.07 -5.04 -1.98
N ASN A 118 10.02 -5.85 -1.77
CA ASN A 118 9.56 -6.84 -2.73
C ASN A 118 8.27 -6.36 -3.36
N VAL A 119 8.19 -6.45 -4.69
CA VAL A 119 6.97 -6.21 -5.47
C VAL A 119 6.59 -7.51 -6.14
N ILE A 120 5.49 -8.11 -5.70
CA ILE A 120 5.01 -9.41 -6.14
C ILE A 120 3.73 -9.19 -6.95
N LYS A 121 3.74 -9.60 -8.23
CA LYS A 121 2.59 -9.49 -9.13
C LYS A 121 2.09 -10.90 -9.44
N ASP A 122 0.94 -11.27 -8.85
CA ASP A 122 0.24 -12.52 -9.17
C ASP A 122 -0.78 -12.24 -10.29
N MET A 123 -0.46 -12.70 -11.47
CA MET A 123 -1.26 -12.57 -12.69
C MET A 123 -1.94 -13.90 -13.08
N GLY A 124 -2.09 -14.83 -12.12
CA GLY A 124 -2.67 -16.15 -12.38
C GLY A 124 -1.75 -17.08 -13.17
N LEU A 125 -0.46 -16.78 -13.28
CA LEU A 125 0.54 -17.65 -13.89
C LEU A 125 0.99 -18.72 -12.88
N LYS A 126 1.76 -19.71 -13.36
CA LYS A 126 2.28 -20.80 -12.50
C LYS A 126 3.07 -20.26 -11.31
N GLU A 127 3.83 -19.20 -11.53
CA GLU A 127 4.58 -18.49 -10.48
C GLU A 127 4.35 -17.00 -10.62
N PRO A 128 4.23 -16.25 -9.50
CA PRO A 128 4.11 -14.81 -9.55
C PRO A 128 5.44 -14.17 -9.98
N TYR A 129 5.37 -13.02 -10.63
CA TYR A 129 6.55 -12.20 -10.84
C TYR A 129 6.96 -11.56 -9.51
N VAL A 130 8.26 -11.61 -9.21
CA VAL A 130 8.84 -11.02 -7.99
C VAL A 130 9.99 -10.10 -8.37
N GLY A 131 9.81 -8.80 -8.18
CA GLY A 131 10.87 -7.80 -8.19
C GLY A 131 11.35 -7.50 -6.78
N GLN A 132 12.66 -7.40 -6.58
CA GLN A 132 13.25 -7.06 -5.28
C GLN A 132 14.31 -5.97 -5.45
N THR A 133 14.29 -4.97 -4.58
CA THR A 133 15.31 -3.92 -4.50
C THR A 133 15.72 -3.64 -3.07
N VAL A 134 16.96 -3.20 -2.87
CA VAL A 134 17.42 -2.64 -1.60
C VAL A 134 16.73 -1.30 -1.38
N LEU A 135 16.30 -1.03 -0.16
CA LEU A 135 15.80 0.30 0.21
C LEU A 135 16.96 1.31 0.14
N GLN A 136 16.72 2.43 -0.53
CA GLN A 136 17.70 3.49 -0.70
C GLN A 136 17.66 4.49 0.45
N THR A 137 16.46 4.92 0.81
CA THR A 137 16.23 5.92 1.86
C THR A 137 15.31 5.43 2.97
N SER A 138 14.58 4.35 2.74
CA SER A 138 13.52 3.83 3.62
C SER A 138 12.33 4.80 3.83
N GLU A 139 12.22 5.83 2.96
CA GLU A 139 11.09 6.80 2.94
C GLU A 139 9.93 6.32 2.05
N ILE A 140 10.04 5.14 1.46
CA ILE A 140 9.06 4.45 0.61
C ILE A 140 8.91 5.06 -0.79
N ALA A 141 8.73 6.39 -0.92
CA ALA A 141 8.53 7.03 -2.22
C ALA A 141 9.79 6.95 -3.10
N GLU A 142 10.95 7.30 -2.56
CA GLU A 142 12.25 7.19 -3.23
C GLU A 142 12.61 5.73 -3.50
N ASP A 143 12.28 4.83 -2.58
CA ASP A 143 12.54 3.38 -2.74
C ASP A 143 11.72 2.81 -3.90
N LEU A 144 10.45 3.24 -4.06
CA LEU A 144 9.62 2.88 -5.21
C LEU A 144 10.11 3.52 -6.51
N THR A 145 10.57 4.77 -6.48
CA THR A 145 11.19 5.42 -7.63
C THR A 145 12.39 4.60 -8.11
N TYR A 146 13.24 4.16 -7.18
CA TYR A 146 14.38 3.29 -7.48
C TYR A 146 13.94 1.93 -8.02
N TYR A 147 12.91 1.32 -7.42
CA TYR A 147 12.34 0.05 -7.91
C TYR A 147 11.88 0.16 -9.37
N PHE A 148 11.12 1.18 -9.71
CA PHE A 148 10.65 1.38 -11.09
C PHE A 148 11.82 1.55 -12.07
N ALA A 149 12.83 2.30 -11.70
CA ALA A 149 13.99 2.53 -12.56
C ALA A 149 14.84 1.27 -12.76
N THR A 150 15.06 0.48 -11.71
CA THR A 150 16.02 -0.64 -11.74
C THR A 150 15.38 -1.99 -12.07
N SER A 151 14.17 -2.26 -11.57
CA SER A 151 13.49 -3.54 -11.77
C SER A 151 12.52 -3.52 -12.95
N GLU A 152 11.76 -2.44 -13.14
CA GLU A 152 10.82 -2.31 -14.25
C GLU A 152 11.41 -1.57 -15.45
N GLN A 153 12.56 -0.93 -15.28
CA GLN A 153 13.24 -0.11 -16.31
C GLN A 153 12.35 1.02 -16.84
N VAL A 154 11.50 1.57 -15.98
CA VAL A 154 10.59 2.67 -16.29
C VAL A 154 11.01 3.89 -15.47
N PRO A 155 11.58 4.94 -16.08
CA PRO A 155 11.88 6.18 -15.37
C PRO A 155 10.60 6.75 -14.75
N SER A 156 10.61 6.92 -13.44
CA SER A 156 9.42 7.29 -12.67
C SER A 156 9.74 8.32 -11.60
N SER A 157 8.74 9.12 -11.24
CA SER A 157 8.74 9.96 -10.04
C SER A 157 7.58 9.55 -9.16
N VAL A 158 7.84 9.28 -7.89
CA VAL A 158 6.85 8.89 -6.90
C VAL A 158 6.84 9.92 -5.78
N GLY A 159 5.66 10.45 -5.47
CA GLY A 159 5.45 11.31 -4.30
C GLY A 159 4.35 10.72 -3.43
N LEU A 160 4.62 10.53 -2.14
CA LEU A 160 3.69 9.96 -1.17
C LEU A 160 3.70 10.81 0.10
N GLY A 161 2.52 11.01 0.69
CA GLY A 161 2.42 11.78 1.92
C GLY A 161 1.29 11.31 2.82
N VAL A 162 1.55 11.33 4.12
CA VAL A 162 0.55 11.16 5.18
C VAL A 162 0.80 12.23 6.23
N LEU A 163 -0.20 13.00 6.54
CA LEU A 163 -0.19 14.02 7.57
C LEU A 163 -1.14 13.63 8.69
N MET A 164 -0.64 13.67 9.92
CA MET A 164 -1.40 13.30 11.12
C MET A 164 -1.91 14.53 11.85
N GLU A 165 -3.10 14.44 12.43
CA GLU A 165 -3.58 15.37 13.43
C GLU A 165 -2.93 15.10 14.81
N LYS A 166 -3.08 16.05 15.73
CA LYS A 166 -2.53 15.94 17.10
C LYS A 166 -3.17 14.82 17.93
N ASP A 167 -4.38 14.44 17.60
CA ASP A 167 -5.13 13.35 18.23
C ASP A 167 -4.84 11.96 17.63
N ASN A 168 -3.81 11.86 16.79
CA ASN A 168 -3.42 10.65 16.06
C ASN A 168 -4.43 10.20 14.99
N THR A 169 -5.32 11.06 14.51
CA THR A 169 -6.11 10.78 13.31
C THR A 169 -5.39 11.23 12.04
N VAL A 170 -5.76 10.68 10.89
CA VAL A 170 -5.18 11.07 9.60
C VAL A 170 -5.84 12.36 9.11
N LYS A 171 -5.04 13.41 8.97
CA LYS A 171 -5.48 14.69 8.42
C LYS A 171 -5.57 14.65 6.90
N GLN A 172 -4.46 14.24 6.25
CA GLN A 172 -4.34 14.10 4.80
C GLN A 172 -3.50 12.89 4.46
N ALA A 173 -3.86 12.19 3.39
CA ALA A 173 -3.05 11.15 2.79
C ALA A 173 -3.30 11.10 1.28
N GLY A 174 -2.24 10.84 0.53
CA GLY A 174 -2.30 10.74 -0.91
C GLY A 174 -0.93 10.66 -1.55
N GLY A 175 -0.92 10.69 -2.87
CA GLY A 175 0.32 10.58 -3.62
C GLY A 175 0.13 10.64 -5.12
N PHE A 176 1.25 10.51 -5.80
CA PHE A 176 1.28 10.39 -7.26
C PHE A 176 2.38 9.41 -7.71
N ILE A 177 2.20 8.86 -8.89
CA ILE A 177 3.22 8.13 -9.66
C ILE A 177 3.18 8.68 -11.08
N ILE A 178 4.29 9.23 -11.54
CA ILE A 178 4.47 9.72 -12.92
C ILE A 178 5.55 8.88 -13.58
N GLN A 179 5.30 8.42 -14.79
CA GLN A 179 6.18 7.52 -15.52
C GLN A 179 6.41 8.01 -16.94
N LEU A 180 7.65 7.98 -17.38
CA LEU A 180 8.01 8.26 -18.76
C LEU A 180 7.83 6.99 -19.61
N MET A 181 7.18 7.15 -20.75
CA MET A 181 7.03 6.05 -21.71
C MET A 181 8.30 5.88 -22.55
N PRO A 182 8.51 4.70 -23.16
CA PRO A 182 9.65 4.51 -24.06
C PRO A 182 9.67 5.57 -25.18
N PHE A 183 10.86 6.06 -25.49
CA PHE A 183 11.09 7.07 -26.53
C PHE A 183 10.53 8.47 -26.24
N THR A 184 10.31 8.81 -24.96
CA THR A 184 9.93 10.17 -24.55
C THR A 184 11.00 11.17 -25.02
N GLU A 185 10.54 12.27 -25.63
CA GLU A 185 11.40 13.34 -26.13
C GLU A 185 12.12 14.09 -25.00
N GLU A 186 13.37 14.45 -25.19
CA GLU A 186 14.20 15.15 -24.20
C GLU A 186 13.56 16.45 -23.68
N LYS A 187 12.88 17.20 -24.56
CA LYS A 187 12.14 18.41 -24.15
C LYS A 187 11.01 18.13 -23.15
N VAL A 188 10.36 16.96 -23.26
CA VAL A 188 9.31 16.52 -22.33
C VAL A 188 9.93 16.15 -20.99
N ILE A 189 11.05 15.42 -21.01
CA ILE A 189 11.80 15.03 -19.80
C ILE A 189 12.24 16.28 -19.03
N SER A 190 12.95 17.20 -19.70
CA SER A 190 13.48 18.42 -19.08
C SER A 190 12.39 19.30 -18.47
N ARG A 191 11.25 19.44 -19.17
CA ARG A 191 10.12 20.19 -18.63
C ARG A 191 9.47 19.52 -17.43
N LEU A 192 9.29 18.19 -17.46
CA LEU A 192 8.76 17.46 -16.33
C LEU A 192 9.67 17.59 -15.10
N GLU A 193 10.98 17.45 -15.29
CA GLU A 193 11.95 17.63 -14.20
C GLU A 193 11.88 19.04 -13.60
N GLU A 194 11.72 20.08 -14.42
CA GLU A 194 11.53 21.45 -13.96
C GLU A 194 10.26 21.62 -13.12
N ASN A 195 9.14 21.07 -13.60
CA ASN A 195 7.89 21.08 -12.84
C ASN A 195 8.04 20.39 -11.48
N LEU A 196 8.66 19.20 -11.44
CA LEU A 196 8.81 18.41 -10.23
C LEU A 196 9.76 19.07 -9.20
N LYS A 197 10.77 19.84 -9.62
CA LYS A 197 11.65 20.60 -8.72
C LYS A 197 10.89 21.66 -7.91
N ASN A 198 9.81 22.20 -8.46
CA ASN A 198 9.03 23.27 -7.85
C ASN A 198 7.89 22.76 -6.96
N VAL A 199 7.73 21.44 -6.87
CA VAL A 199 6.64 20.82 -6.08
C VAL A 199 7.02 20.82 -4.61
N THR A 200 6.11 21.31 -3.80
CA THR A 200 6.16 21.20 -2.33
C THR A 200 5.83 19.76 -1.91
N SER A 201 5.52 19.52 -0.65
CA SER A 201 5.10 18.17 -0.25
C SER A 201 3.67 17.86 -0.73
N VAL A 202 3.42 16.60 -1.05
CA VAL A 202 2.06 16.11 -1.41
C VAL A 202 1.03 16.50 -0.33
N THR A 203 1.38 16.37 0.94
CA THR A 203 0.47 16.70 2.04
C THR A 203 0.14 18.18 2.10
N THR A 204 1.08 19.07 1.80
CA THR A 204 0.83 20.51 1.70
C THR A 204 -0.17 20.80 0.58
N MET A 205 0.03 20.25 -0.60
CA MET A 205 -0.90 20.44 -1.71
C MET A 205 -2.31 19.92 -1.37
N LEU A 206 -2.42 18.78 -0.70
CA LEU A 206 -3.72 18.26 -0.25
C LEU A 206 -4.37 19.14 0.82
N GLU A 207 -3.59 19.75 1.72
CA GLU A 207 -4.12 20.73 2.68
C GLU A 207 -4.61 22.02 2.01
N GLU A 208 -3.99 22.42 0.92
CA GLU A 208 -4.41 23.54 0.09
C GLU A 208 -5.66 23.23 -0.75
N GLY A 209 -6.18 22.01 -0.65
CA GLY A 209 -7.42 21.58 -1.30
C GLY A 209 -7.25 20.96 -2.68
N HIS A 210 -6.02 20.59 -3.04
CA HIS A 210 -5.81 19.87 -4.31
C HIS A 210 -6.53 18.53 -4.32
N THR A 211 -7.19 18.25 -5.42
CA THR A 211 -7.75 16.94 -5.77
C THR A 211 -6.70 16.12 -6.54
N PRO A 212 -6.89 14.80 -6.75
CA PRO A 212 -6.00 14.03 -7.63
C PRO A 212 -5.84 14.64 -9.02
N GLN A 213 -6.91 15.20 -9.62
CA GLN A 213 -6.82 15.90 -10.89
C GLN A 213 -5.94 17.14 -10.80
N SER A 214 -6.23 18.05 -9.87
CA SER A 214 -5.48 19.30 -9.76
C SER A 214 -4.03 19.08 -9.30
N LEU A 215 -3.74 17.97 -8.58
CA LEU A 215 -2.37 17.50 -8.35
C LEU A 215 -1.66 17.23 -9.68
N LEU A 216 -2.26 16.44 -10.56
CA LEU A 216 -1.67 16.14 -11.86
C LEU A 216 -1.56 17.39 -12.74
N GLU A 217 -2.55 18.29 -12.73
CA GLU A 217 -2.49 19.56 -13.46
C GLU A 217 -1.31 20.43 -13.01
N THR A 218 -1.00 20.44 -11.71
CA THR A 218 0.15 21.17 -11.17
C THR A 218 1.47 20.50 -11.54
N LEU A 219 1.56 19.17 -11.36
CA LEU A 219 2.78 18.39 -11.64
C LEU A 219 3.12 18.36 -13.13
N LEU A 220 2.10 18.33 -13.98
CA LEU A 220 2.21 18.24 -15.44
C LEU A 220 1.94 19.59 -16.13
N ASN A 221 2.16 20.69 -15.41
CA ASN A 221 1.90 22.04 -15.94
C ASN A 221 2.59 22.26 -17.28
N GLY A 222 1.77 22.73 -18.26
CA GLY A 222 2.18 23.02 -19.63
C GLY A 222 2.28 21.81 -20.54
N PHE A 223 1.76 20.67 -20.12
CA PHE A 223 1.45 19.55 -21.01
C PHE A 223 -0.05 19.45 -21.22
N ASP A 224 -0.47 18.94 -22.40
CA ASP A 224 -1.85 18.55 -22.62
C ASP A 224 -2.11 17.26 -21.81
N ILE A 225 -3.02 17.35 -20.83
CA ILE A 225 -3.36 16.25 -19.94
C ILE A 225 -4.69 15.66 -20.36
N GLU A 226 -4.73 14.36 -20.52
CA GLU A 226 -5.94 13.59 -20.77
C GLU A 226 -6.24 12.72 -19.57
N ILE A 227 -7.38 12.97 -18.91
CA ILE A 227 -7.86 12.12 -17.81
C ILE A 227 -8.54 10.89 -18.43
N ASN A 228 -7.91 9.74 -18.28
CA ASN A 228 -8.41 8.49 -18.86
C ASN A 228 -9.46 7.82 -18.00
N GLU A 229 -9.29 7.87 -16.66
CA GLU A 229 -10.16 7.15 -15.73
C GLU A 229 -10.10 7.74 -14.32
N THR A 230 -11.23 7.64 -13.60
CA THR A 230 -11.33 7.89 -12.16
C THR A 230 -11.83 6.64 -11.48
N ILE A 231 -11.04 6.10 -10.54
CA ILE A 231 -11.27 4.80 -9.92
C ILE A 231 -11.44 5.01 -8.41
N PRO A 232 -12.55 4.61 -7.79
CA PRO A 232 -12.68 4.63 -6.35
C PRO A 232 -11.60 3.78 -5.69
N THR A 233 -11.08 4.22 -4.53
CA THR A 233 -10.14 3.42 -3.75
C THR A 233 -10.58 3.33 -2.30
N GLN A 234 -10.34 2.18 -1.68
CA GLN A 234 -10.75 1.92 -0.30
C GLN A 234 -9.89 0.86 0.36
N PHE A 235 -9.84 0.91 1.69
CA PHE A 235 -9.35 -0.23 2.45
C PHE A 235 -10.40 -1.34 2.40
N TYR A 236 -10.05 -2.46 1.79
CA TYR A 236 -10.97 -3.60 1.66
C TYR A 236 -10.30 -4.91 2.02
N CYS A 237 -10.78 -5.55 3.07
CA CYS A 237 -10.37 -6.89 3.44
C CYS A 237 -11.50 -7.89 3.21
N ASN A 238 -11.25 -8.83 2.31
CA ASN A 238 -12.18 -9.89 1.97
C ASN A 238 -12.08 -11.13 2.89
N CYS A 239 -11.60 -10.94 4.15
CA CYS A 239 -11.60 -12.00 5.14
C CYS A 239 -13.03 -12.38 5.54
N SER A 240 -13.22 -13.66 5.85
CA SER A 240 -14.48 -14.19 6.35
C SER A 240 -14.16 -15.37 7.27
N LYS A 241 -15.13 -15.77 8.11
CA LYS A 241 -14.97 -16.93 9.00
C LYS A 241 -14.58 -18.19 8.22
N ASP A 242 -15.19 -18.40 7.03
CA ASP A 242 -14.87 -19.54 6.14
C ASP A 242 -13.43 -19.52 5.60
N ARG A 243 -12.87 -18.32 5.36
CA ARG A 243 -11.46 -18.21 4.93
C ARG A 243 -10.50 -18.48 6.06
N VAL A 244 -10.83 -18.03 7.28
CA VAL A 244 -10.04 -18.30 8.48
C VAL A 244 -10.15 -19.78 8.87
N GLU A 245 -11.31 -20.41 8.69
CA GLU A 245 -11.50 -21.86 8.85
C GLU A 245 -10.54 -22.67 7.97
N ARG A 246 -10.36 -22.27 6.70
CA ARG A 246 -9.37 -22.91 5.80
C ARG A 246 -7.94 -22.76 6.29
N ALA A 247 -7.60 -21.61 6.89
CA ALA A 247 -6.29 -21.43 7.50
C ALA A 247 -6.10 -22.36 8.70
N LEU A 248 -7.13 -22.55 9.54
CA LEU A 248 -7.12 -23.53 10.63
C LEU A 248 -6.87 -24.98 10.14
N ILE A 249 -7.47 -25.37 9.02
CA ILE A 249 -7.24 -26.70 8.43
C ILE A 249 -5.76 -26.87 8.03
N SER A 250 -5.12 -25.80 7.56
CA SER A 250 -3.72 -25.83 7.13
C SER A 250 -2.69 -25.86 8.25
N VAL A 251 -3.07 -25.52 9.51
CA VAL A 251 -2.20 -25.65 10.68
C VAL A 251 -1.81 -27.09 10.96
N GLY A 252 -2.69 -28.05 10.64
CA GLY A 252 -2.44 -29.46 10.84
C GLY A 252 -3.42 -30.12 11.81
N ARG A 253 -3.60 -31.43 11.62
CA ARG A 253 -4.62 -32.16 12.40
C ARG A 253 -4.25 -32.33 13.86
N LYS A 254 -2.95 -32.51 14.15
CA LYS A 254 -2.46 -32.73 15.50
C LYS A 254 -2.69 -31.46 16.34
N GLU A 255 -2.26 -30.33 15.84
CA GLU A 255 -2.42 -29.02 16.49
C GLU A 255 -3.89 -28.67 16.70
N LEU A 256 -4.73 -28.96 15.68
CA LEU A 256 -6.18 -28.73 15.82
C LEU A 256 -6.82 -29.68 16.84
N GLN A 257 -6.35 -30.93 16.95
CA GLN A 257 -6.81 -31.86 18.00
C GLN A 257 -6.37 -31.41 19.38
N ASP A 258 -5.13 -30.95 19.53
CA ASP A 258 -4.61 -30.45 20.81
C ASP A 258 -5.43 -29.24 21.29
N MET A 259 -5.77 -28.31 20.37
CA MET A 259 -6.68 -27.17 20.68
C MET A 259 -8.07 -27.64 21.12
N ILE A 260 -8.64 -28.69 20.51
CA ILE A 260 -9.91 -29.28 20.88
C ILE A 260 -9.87 -29.91 22.28
N ASP A 261 -8.76 -30.60 22.58
CA ASP A 261 -8.56 -31.30 23.85
C ASP A 261 -8.33 -30.34 25.02
N GLU A 262 -7.81 -29.13 24.77
CA GLU A 262 -7.80 -28.04 25.73
C GLU A 262 -9.18 -27.56 26.16
N GLY A 263 -10.21 -27.83 25.35
CA GLY A 263 -11.61 -27.53 25.69
C GLY A 263 -11.95 -26.05 25.73
N LYS A 264 -11.14 -25.17 25.12
CA LYS A 264 -11.33 -23.71 25.06
C LYS A 264 -11.69 -23.26 23.67
N GLU A 265 -12.45 -22.16 23.59
CA GLU A 265 -12.63 -21.43 22.35
C GLU A 265 -11.29 -20.83 21.90
N ILE A 266 -11.04 -20.83 20.61
CA ILE A 266 -9.88 -20.14 20.03
C ILE A 266 -10.31 -18.87 19.31
N GLU A 267 -9.49 -17.84 19.41
CA GLU A 267 -9.64 -16.62 18.68
C GLU A 267 -8.52 -16.52 17.63
N MET A 268 -8.90 -16.26 16.40
CA MET A 268 -7.98 -15.99 15.29
C MET A 268 -8.17 -14.59 14.77
N ASN A 269 -7.05 -13.88 14.61
CA ASN A 269 -7.03 -12.52 14.14
C ASN A 269 -6.65 -12.46 12.66
N CYS A 270 -7.34 -11.62 11.90
CA CYS A 270 -6.95 -11.32 10.53
C CYS A 270 -5.86 -10.25 10.52
N HIS A 271 -4.63 -10.60 10.18
CA HIS A 271 -3.50 -9.65 10.13
C HIS A 271 -3.76 -8.41 9.27
N PHE A 272 -4.57 -8.51 8.20
CA PHE A 272 -4.84 -7.38 7.31
C PHE A 272 -5.82 -6.34 7.86
N CYS A 273 -6.82 -6.73 8.64
CA CYS A 273 -7.85 -5.80 9.13
C CYS A 273 -8.11 -5.88 10.63
N ASN A 274 -7.31 -6.66 11.33
CA ASN A 274 -7.37 -6.86 12.78
C ASN A 274 -8.73 -7.35 13.30
N ARG A 275 -9.58 -7.93 12.42
CA ARG A 275 -10.85 -8.52 12.82
C ARG A 275 -10.64 -9.89 13.45
N ASN A 276 -11.27 -10.11 14.60
CA ASN A 276 -11.22 -11.38 15.31
C ASN A 276 -12.34 -12.32 14.87
N TYR A 277 -12.02 -13.61 14.83
CA TYR A 277 -12.94 -14.71 14.55
C TYR A 277 -12.79 -15.77 15.64
N THR A 278 -13.88 -16.03 16.35
CA THR A 278 -13.92 -17.04 17.43
C THR A 278 -14.44 -18.36 16.87
N PHE A 279 -13.80 -19.46 17.27
CA PHE A 279 -14.19 -20.82 16.94
C PHE A 279 -14.43 -21.59 18.24
N SER A 280 -15.63 -22.09 18.42
CA SER A 280 -15.98 -22.96 19.53
C SER A 280 -15.36 -24.35 19.36
N VAL A 281 -15.26 -25.11 20.46
CA VAL A 281 -14.78 -26.50 20.44
C VAL A 281 -15.58 -27.37 19.47
N GLU A 282 -16.88 -27.13 19.37
CA GLU A 282 -17.76 -27.88 18.45
C GLU A 282 -17.48 -27.55 16.99
N GLU A 283 -17.29 -26.26 16.67
CA GLU A 283 -16.86 -25.83 15.32
C GLU A 283 -15.53 -26.45 14.94
N MET A 284 -14.53 -26.44 15.83
CA MET A 284 -13.22 -27.06 15.59
C MET A 284 -13.33 -28.57 15.34
N LYS A 285 -14.17 -29.29 16.10
CA LYS A 285 -14.46 -30.72 15.85
C LYS A 285 -15.06 -30.96 14.46
N ASN A 286 -15.95 -30.06 14.02
CA ASN A 286 -16.55 -30.14 12.69
C ASN A 286 -15.53 -29.86 11.56
N ILE A 287 -14.64 -28.88 11.75
CA ILE A 287 -13.52 -28.57 10.85
C ILE A 287 -12.61 -29.79 10.74
N LEU A 288 -12.22 -30.41 11.85
CA LEU A 288 -11.36 -31.61 11.86
C LEU A 288 -11.99 -32.81 11.11
N LYS A 289 -13.33 -32.96 11.18
CA LYS A 289 -14.07 -34.01 10.44
C LYS A 289 -14.08 -33.73 8.93
N ARG A 290 -14.24 -32.46 8.51
CA ARG A 290 -14.24 -32.06 7.09
C ARG A 290 -12.87 -32.24 6.44
N GLY A 291 -11.78 -31.93 7.16
CA GLY A 291 -10.41 -32.15 6.70
C GLY A 291 -10.02 -33.63 6.47
N LYS A 292 -10.91 -34.59 6.74
CA LYS A 292 -10.77 -36.02 6.42
C LYS A 292 -11.14 -36.38 4.97
N ARG A 293 -11.76 -35.46 4.20
CA ARG A 293 -12.36 -35.73 2.90
C ARG A 293 -11.63 -35.06 1.72
N GLY A 294 -10.43 -34.46 1.96
CA GLY A 294 -9.62 -33.84 0.92
C GLY A 294 -8.27 -34.52 0.69
#